data_28480197a73518afc64af220ebc49512
#
_entry.id   28480197a73518afc64af220ebc49512
#
_cell.length_a   1.000
_cell.length_b   1.000
_cell.length_c   1.000
_cell.angle_alpha   90.00
_cell.angle_beta   90.00
_cell.angle_gamma   90.00
#
_symmetry.space_group_name_H-M   'P 1'
#
loop_
_entity.id
_entity.type
_entity.pdbx_description
1 polymer ?
#
loop_
_entity_poly.entity_id
_entity_poly.type
_entity_poly.pdbx_seq_one_letter_code
_entity_poly.pdbx_strand_id
1 'polypeptide(L)'
;MVGKGLKRPKICFYVSDFGYGHAARDIALVRELQDYAEVIVRAGAPAEFIARSLPGVEVIPGSNDPGVVMDGATVDTERTLVVVERWLASWDAYVSTEKAFLSDCRVDLILSDIVPQPFLAAEELGIPSLGISNFTWHVIYVHLFGETEMTDWISEAYRAADGALLLPLHEPMEVFRDRQKVGLVVRAVTRDRSEIRRLCGLSDEGLFVYLGGGQSLDPGVFQGIRTALSGCTLLVPSWLDLPGAIRIPASETETQDWIAACDLIISKPGYSTISEAIQAGVPMALFRREGFCEDEYLIRGVEEMGIGREVPASGVLDGSWVNDLEDLIALRKRFGEIDDVFKSDGTKECSNIVRGMV
;
A
#
# COMPACT_ATOMS: atom_id res chain seq x y z
N MET A 1 29.64 -32.05 -19.33
CA MET A 1 29.71 -31.32 -18.06
C MET A 1 28.32 -30.73 -17.86
N VAL A 2 27.52 -31.33 -16.97
CA VAL A 2 26.20 -30.82 -16.59
C VAL A 2 26.49 -29.56 -15.80
N GLY A 3 26.11 -28.39 -16.33
CA GLY A 3 26.23 -27.12 -15.62
C GLY A 3 25.54 -27.23 -14.27
N LYS A 4 26.30 -26.98 -13.18
CA LYS A 4 25.69 -26.72 -11.87
C LYS A 4 24.75 -25.54 -12.08
N GLY A 5 23.43 -25.78 -12.08
CA GLY A 5 22.46 -24.70 -12.06
C GLY A 5 22.85 -23.80 -10.90
N LEU A 6 23.05 -22.52 -11.16
CA LEU A 6 23.26 -21.51 -10.14
C LEU A 6 22.05 -21.60 -9.19
N LYS A 7 22.31 -21.82 -7.91
CA LYS A 7 21.25 -21.83 -6.88
C LYS A 7 20.58 -20.48 -6.92
N ARG A 8 19.25 -20.44 -7.09
CA ARG A 8 18.50 -19.18 -7.02
C ARG A 8 18.64 -18.60 -5.61
N PRO A 9 18.90 -17.30 -5.46
CA PRO A 9 18.92 -16.67 -4.15
C PRO A 9 17.53 -16.76 -3.50
N LYS A 10 17.50 -16.80 -2.18
CA LYS A 10 16.28 -16.86 -1.38
C LYS A 10 16.04 -15.53 -0.69
N ILE A 11 14.90 -14.90 -0.98
CA ILE A 11 14.50 -13.62 -0.43
C ILE A 11 13.33 -13.84 0.52
N CYS A 12 13.41 -13.30 1.74
CA CYS A 12 12.29 -13.22 2.66
C CYS A 12 11.70 -11.83 2.64
N PHE A 13 10.41 -11.70 2.30
CA PHE A 13 9.71 -10.43 2.21
C PHE A 13 8.67 -10.28 3.32
N TYR A 14 8.87 -9.31 4.20
CA TYR A 14 7.96 -8.98 5.29
C TYR A 14 7.00 -7.90 4.87
N VAL A 15 5.69 -8.17 5.00
CA VAL A 15 4.61 -7.28 4.58
C VAL A 15 3.84 -6.82 5.80
N SER A 16 3.56 -5.52 5.90
CA SER A 16 2.74 -4.93 6.95
C SER A 16 1.33 -5.53 7.01
N ASP A 17 0.82 -5.67 8.21
CA ASP A 17 -0.55 -6.15 8.47
C ASP A 17 -1.60 -5.03 8.37
N PHE A 18 -1.17 -3.78 8.21
CA PHE A 18 -2.05 -2.63 8.18
C PHE A 18 -2.75 -2.43 6.83
N GLY A 19 -3.76 -3.25 6.59
CA GLY A 19 -4.59 -3.20 5.38
C GLY A 19 -3.96 -3.86 4.16
N TYR A 20 -4.66 -3.76 3.02
CA TYR A 20 -4.27 -4.45 1.79
C TYR A 20 -3.37 -3.62 0.86
N GLY A 21 -3.13 -2.34 1.20
CA GLY A 21 -2.33 -1.45 0.36
C GLY A 21 -0.87 -1.91 0.23
N HIS A 22 -0.24 -2.26 1.36
CA HIS A 22 1.12 -2.81 1.36
C HIS A 22 1.20 -4.08 0.51
N ALA A 23 0.33 -5.04 0.77
CA ALA A 23 0.27 -6.27 0.00
C ALA A 23 0.09 -6.03 -1.51
N ALA A 24 -0.74 -5.05 -1.91
CA ALA A 24 -0.99 -4.78 -3.33
C ALA A 24 0.27 -4.33 -4.08
N ARG A 25 1.09 -3.43 -3.48
CA ARG A 25 2.36 -3.01 -4.09
C ARG A 25 3.43 -4.10 -4.03
N ASP A 26 3.48 -4.84 -2.92
CA ASP A 26 4.47 -5.90 -2.73
C ASP A 26 4.25 -7.07 -3.68
N ILE A 27 2.99 -7.40 -4.00
CA ILE A 27 2.65 -8.37 -5.05
C ILE A 27 3.29 -7.99 -6.39
N ALA A 28 3.30 -6.69 -6.75
CA ALA A 28 3.95 -6.25 -7.98
C ALA A 28 5.45 -6.57 -7.95
N LEU A 29 6.13 -6.24 -6.85
CA LEU A 29 7.57 -6.48 -6.73
C LEU A 29 7.88 -7.97 -6.64
N VAL A 30 7.14 -8.75 -5.87
CA VAL A 30 7.34 -10.21 -5.76
C VAL A 30 7.22 -10.89 -7.12
N ARG A 31 6.30 -10.46 -7.98
CA ARG A 31 6.18 -10.96 -9.36
C ARG A 31 7.47 -10.80 -10.16
N GLU A 32 8.15 -9.66 -10.05
CA GLU A 32 9.43 -9.41 -10.71
C GLU A 32 10.58 -10.20 -10.05
N LEU A 33 10.59 -10.30 -8.72
CA LEU A 33 11.62 -11.06 -7.99
C LEU A 33 11.59 -12.56 -8.30
N GLN A 34 10.39 -13.13 -8.52
CA GLN A 34 10.21 -14.55 -8.86
C GLN A 34 10.94 -14.98 -10.14
N ASP A 35 11.30 -14.07 -11.03
CA ASP A 35 12.03 -14.41 -12.25
C ASP A 35 13.44 -14.96 -11.96
N TYR A 36 14.05 -14.57 -10.85
CA TYR A 36 15.42 -14.93 -10.54
C TYR A 36 15.67 -15.41 -9.11
N ALA A 37 14.74 -15.18 -8.19
CA ALA A 37 14.85 -15.56 -6.78
C ALA A 37 13.75 -16.54 -6.37
N GLU A 38 13.98 -17.28 -5.30
CA GLU A 38 12.95 -17.96 -4.51
C GLU A 38 12.46 -16.96 -3.46
N VAL A 39 11.17 -16.63 -3.46
CA VAL A 39 10.60 -15.65 -2.53
C VAL A 39 9.72 -16.34 -1.52
N ILE A 40 9.96 -16.06 -0.23
CA ILE A 40 9.08 -16.39 0.89
C ILE A 40 8.46 -15.09 1.38
N VAL A 41 7.13 -15.04 1.55
CA VAL A 41 6.44 -13.88 2.08
C VAL A 41 5.97 -14.14 3.51
N ARG A 42 6.30 -13.21 4.41
CA ARG A 42 5.83 -13.19 5.80
C ARG A 42 4.75 -12.11 5.92
N ALA A 43 3.50 -12.51 6.18
CA ALA A 43 2.36 -11.61 6.28
C ALA A 43 1.31 -12.15 7.24
N GLY A 44 0.61 -11.29 7.95
CA GLY A 44 -0.51 -11.66 8.81
C GLY A 44 -1.84 -11.46 8.11
N ALA A 45 -2.51 -10.34 8.37
CA ALA A 45 -3.85 -10.07 7.84
C ALA A 45 -3.98 -10.21 6.31
N PRO A 46 -3.03 -9.75 5.46
CA PRO A 46 -3.15 -9.86 4.01
C PRO A 46 -2.68 -11.21 3.43
N ALA A 47 -2.26 -12.19 4.24
CA ALA A 47 -1.62 -13.43 3.77
C ALA A 47 -2.47 -14.19 2.74
N GLU A 48 -3.78 -14.33 2.96
CA GLU A 48 -4.66 -15.03 2.02
C GLU A 48 -4.77 -14.31 0.67
N PHE A 49 -4.84 -12.98 0.69
CA PHE A 49 -4.88 -12.18 -0.53
C PHE A 49 -3.57 -12.31 -1.32
N ILE A 50 -2.42 -12.27 -0.63
CA ILE A 50 -1.10 -12.46 -1.25
C ILE A 50 -1.00 -13.85 -1.86
N ALA A 51 -1.36 -14.91 -1.13
CA ALA A 51 -1.29 -16.29 -1.61
C ALA A 51 -2.17 -16.52 -2.86
N ARG A 52 -3.35 -15.91 -2.92
CA ARG A 52 -4.21 -15.97 -4.11
C ARG A 52 -3.64 -15.20 -5.30
N SER A 53 -2.95 -14.08 -5.03
CA SER A 53 -2.37 -13.21 -6.07
C SER A 53 -1.04 -13.74 -6.62
N LEU A 54 -0.35 -14.60 -5.87
CA LEU A 54 0.99 -15.12 -6.16
C LEU A 54 1.01 -16.65 -6.12
N PRO A 55 0.37 -17.34 -7.07
CA PRO A 55 0.41 -18.80 -7.12
C PRO A 55 1.85 -19.32 -7.21
N GLY A 56 2.22 -20.20 -6.27
CA GLY A 56 3.56 -20.80 -6.23
C GLY A 56 4.58 -20.04 -5.36
N VAL A 57 4.22 -18.92 -4.77
CA VAL A 57 5.00 -18.26 -3.70
C VAL A 57 4.64 -18.87 -2.36
N GLU A 58 5.63 -19.16 -1.54
CA GLU A 58 5.40 -19.60 -0.16
C GLU A 58 4.99 -18.37 0.69
N VAL A 59 3.76 -18.36 1.19
CA VAL A 59 3.26 -17.34 2.10
C VAL A 59 3.12 -17.97 3.48
N ILE A 60 3.89 -17.47 4.43
CA ILE A 60 3.89 -17.95 5.80
C ILE A 60 3.19 -16.95 6.70
N PRO A 61 2.01 -17.31 7.26
CA PRO A 61 1.26 -16.42 8.14
C PRO A 61 2.05 -16.07 9.41
N GLY A 62 1.98 -14.80 9.81
CA GLY A 62 2.59 -14.30 11.05
C GLY A 62 2.24 -12.84 11.25
N SER A 63 2.01 -12.42 12.49
CA SER A 63 1.73 -11.00 12.79
C SER A 63 3.02 -10.20 12.78
N ASN A 64 3.07 -9.15 11.98
CA ASN A 64 4.24 -8.30 11.81
C ASN A 64 4.13 -6.97 12.56
N ASP A 65 3.03 -6.25 12.42
CA ASP A 65 2.82 -4.97 13.10
C ASP A 65 1.34 -4.76 13.47
N PRO A 66 1.07 -3.87 14.47
CA PRO A 66 -0.30 -3.60 14.89
C PRO A 66 -0.99 -2.52 14.05
N GLY A 67 -0.24 -1.74 13.27
CA GLY A 67 -0.77 -0.56 12.63
C GLY A 67 -1.26 0.49 13.62
N VAL A 68 -2.39 1.12 13.31
CA VAL A 68 -3.13 2.01 14.21
C VAL A 68 -4.55 1.50 14.40
N VAL A 69 -5.15 1.80 15.56
CA VAL A 69 -6.56 1.50 15.83
C VAL A 69 -7.40 2.67 15.31
N MET A 70 -8.36 2.36 14.45
CA MET A 70 -9.27 3.36 13.89
C MET A 70 -10.61 3.34 14.63
N ASP A 71 -11.19 4.54 14.82
CA ASP A 71 -12.58 4.75 15.17
C ASP A 71 -13.22 5.58 14.04
N GLY A 72 -13.94 4.92 13.13
CA GLY A 72 -14.39 5.53 11.89
C GLY A 72 -13.22 6.02 11.03
N ALA A 73 -13.16 7.32 10.77
CA ALA A 73 -12.10 7.98 10.01
C ALA A 73 -10.99 8.60 10.90
N THR A 74 -11.06 8.43 12.22
CA THR A 74 -10.14 9.02 13.19
C THR A 74 -9.26 7.94 13.83
N VAL A 75 -7.99 8.24 14.07
CA VAL A 75 -7.10 7.34 14.84
C VAL A 75 -7.45 7.44 16.32
N ASP A 76 -7.78 6.31 16.93
CA ASP A 76 -7.89 6.18 18.39
C ASP A 76 -6.49 6.08 19.00
N THR A 77 -5.96 7.21 19.43
CA THR A 77 -4.59 7.34 19.94
C THR A 77 -4.37 6.50 21.21
N GLU A 78 -5.34 6.45 22.13
CA GLU A 78 -5.20 5.69 23.38
C GLU A 78 -5.15 4.18 23.12
N ARG A 79 -6.07 3.66 22.31
CA ARG A 79 -6.08 2.25 21.94
C ARG A 79 -4.88 1.88 21.08
N THR A 80 -4.42 2.79 20.21
CA THR A 80 -3.21 2.58 19.41
C THR A 80 -1.99 2.45 20.32
N LEU A 81 -1.84 3.30 21.34
CA LEU A 81 -0.74 3.21 22.29
C LEU A 81 -0.68 1.82 22.94
N VAL A 82 -1.81 1.33 23.43
CA VAL A 82 -1.89 0.01 24.09
C VAL A 82 -1.45 -1.14 23.18
N VAL A 83 -1.84 -1.12 21.90
CA VAL A 83 -1.45 -2.22 21.00
C VAL A 83 0.01 -2.10 20.58
N VAL A 84 0.56 -0.89 20.45
CA VAL A 84 1.98 -0.65 20.13
C VAL A 84 2.87 -1.07 21.29
N GLU A 85 2.53 -0.74 22.53
CA GLU A 85 3.29 -1.20 23.72
C GLU A 85 3.35 -2.74 23.80
N ARG A 86 2.24 -3.42 23.54
CA ARG A 86 2.20 -4.91 23.50
C ARG A 86 3.05 -5.47 22.37
N TRP A 87 3.02 -4.84 21.22
CA TRP A 87 3.83 -5.24 20.08
C TRP A 87 5.34 -5.12 20.39
N LEU A 88 5.78 -4.00 20.93
CA LEU A 88 7.16 -3.80 21.37
C LEU A 88 7.59 -4.81 22.44
N ALA A 89 6.73 -5.07 23.41
CA ALA A 89 7.00 -6.08 24.46
C ALA A 89 7.17 -7.52 23.89
N SER A 90 6.71 -7.77 22.67
CA SER A 90 6.86 -9.07 21.98
C SER A 90 8.12 -9.18 21.12
N TRP A 91 8.89 -8.09 20.92
CA TRP A 91 9.98 -8.05 19.93
C TRP A 91 11.10 -9.05 20.20
N ASP A 92 11.55 -9.25 21.44
CA ASP A 92 12.61 -10.21 21.75
C ASP A 92 12.21 -11.63 21.31
N ALA A 93 10.99 -12.03 21.58
CA ALA A 93 10.47 -13.33 21.17
C ALA A 93 10.29 -13.43 19.66
N TYR A 94 9.81 -12.36 19.02
CA TYR A 94 9.69 -12.27 17.56
C TYR A 94 11.06 -12.41 16.89
N VAL A 95 12.03 -11.59 17.28
CA VAL A 95 13.39 -11.59 16.70
C VAL A 95 14.05 -12.96 16.88
N SER A 96 13.93 -13.58 18.06
CA SER A 96 14.46 -14.93 18.30
C SER A 96 13.83 -15.96 17.39
N THR A 97 12.53 -15.90 17.16
CA THR A 97 11.78 -16.81 16.27
C THR A 97 12.19 -16.61 14.81
N GLU A 98 12.25 -15.34 14.36
CA GLU A 98 12.63 -15.02 12.99
C GLU A 98 14.10 -15.40 12.69
N LYS A 99 15.01 -15.24 13.64
CA LYS A 99 16.40 -15.69 13.48
C LYS A 99 16.49 -17.21 13.22
N ALA A 100 15.74 -18.01 13.97
CA ALA A 100 15.70 -19.46 13.74
C ALA A 100 15.13 -19.78 12.34
N PHE A 101 14.00 -19.17 11.99
CA PHE A 101 13.35 -19.32 10.69
C PHE A 101 14.25 -18.92 9.53
N LEU A 102 14.87 -17.74 9.59
CA LEU A 102 15.75 -17.22 8.53
C LEU A 102 16.97 -18.11 8.31
N SER A 103 17.55 -18.63 9.41
CA SER A 103 18.69 -19.56 9.37
C SER A 103 18.30 -20.92 8.77
N ASP A 104 17.16 -21.48 9.20
CA ASP A 104 16.66 -22.78 8.72
C ASP A 104 16.33 -22.72 7.21
N CYS A 105 15.71 -21.61 6.78
CA CYS A 105 15.39 -21.36 5.37
C CYS A 105 16.61 -20.97 4.55
N ARG A 106 17.73 -20.58 5.16
CA ARG A 106 18.95 -20.08 4.48
C ARG A 106 18.62 -18.89 3.58
N VAL A 107 18.03 -17.87 4.17
CA VAL A 107 17.65 -16.62 3.48
C VAL A 107 18.93 -15.86 3.13
N ASP A 108 19.00 -15.38 1.88
CA ASP A 108 20.14 -14.63 1.36
C ASP A 108 19.92 -13.11 1.45
N LEU A 109 18.66 -12.63 1.49
CA LEU A 109 18.29 -11.22 1.59
C LEU A 109 16.92 -11.06 2.27
N ILE A 110 16.77 -10.00 3.07
CA ILE A 110 15.48 -9.57 3.64
C ILE A 110 15.00 -8.29 2.94
N LEU A 111 13.74 -8.30 2.55
CA LEU A 111 12.98 -7.09 2.19
C LEU A 111 11.89 -6.88 3.23
N SER A 112 11.64 -5.62 3.61
CA SER A 112 10.55 -5.31 4.53
C SER A 112 9.81 -4.06 4.12
N ASP A 113 8.50 -4.20 3.90
CA ASP A 113 7.60 -3.07 3.71
C ASP A 113 7.13 -2.59 5.08
N ILE A 114 7.76 -1.53 5.55
CA ILE A 114 7.61 -0.81 6.84
C ILE A 114 7.72 -1.61 8.14
N VAL A 115 7.85 -2.93 8.11
CA VAL A 115 7.99 -3.73 9.34
C VAL A 115 9.42 -3.62 9.89
N PRO A 116 9.67 -3.04 11.10
CA PRO A 116 11.03 -2.73 11.56
C PRO A 116 11.78 -3.92 12.17
N GLN A 117 11.13 -4.78 12.97
CA GLN A 117 11.81 -5.80 13.75
C GLN A 117 12.52 -6.91 12.96
N PRO A 118 12.17 -7.24 11.69
CA PRO A 118 12.98 -8.15 10.87
C PRO A 118 14.40 -7.65 10.62
N PHE A 119 14.63 -6.32 10.62
CA PHE A 119 15.98 -5.78 10.44
C PHE A 119 16.90 -6.10 11.62
N LEU A 120 16.37 -6.18 12.85
CA LEU A 120 17.15 -6.63 14.01
C LEU A 120 17.59 -8.08 13.87
N ALA A 121 16.71 -8.96 13.37
CA ALA A 121 17.06 -10.35 13.10
C ALA A 121 18.11 -10.47 11.97
N ALA A 122 17.98 -9.63 10.94
CA ALA A 122 18.92 -9.58 9.83
C ALA A 122 20.32 -9.14 10.28
N GLU A 123 20.43 -8.05 11.05
CA GLU A 123 21.68 -7.52 11.59
C GLU A 123 22.42 -8.58 12.43
N GLU A 124 21.70 -9.25 13.35
CA GLU A 124 22.30 -10.30 14.20
C GLU A 124 22.79 -11.54 13.42
N LEU A 125 22.17 -11.83 12.28
CA LEU A 125 22.56 -12.95 11.41
C LEU A 125 23.55 -12.55 10.31
N GLY A 126 23.80 -11.25 10.11
CA GLY A 126 24.61 -10.74 9.01
C GLY A 126 23.96 -10.97 7.64
N ILE A 127 22.62 -11.00 7.57
CA ILE A 127 21.86 -11.12 6.33
C ILE A 127 21.59 -9.70 5.79
N PRO A 128 21.91 -9.38 4.53
CA PRO A 128 21.58 -8.11 3.92
C PRO A 128 20.09 -7.80 4.02
N SER A 129 19.73 -6.52 4.25
CA SER A 129 18.33 -6.14 4.42
C SER A 129 18.00 -4.76 3.86
N LEU A 130 16.85 -4.63 3.20
CA LEU A 130 16.35 -3.37 2.67
C LEU A 130 14.91 -3.11 3.13
N GLY A 131 14.67 -1.87 3.56
CA GLY A 131 13.32 -1.32 3.66
C GLY A 131 12.76 -0.93 2.28
N ILE A 132 11.46 -1.04 2.11
CA ILE A 132 10.76 -0.50 0.94
C ILE A 132 9.47 0.14 1.41
N SER A 133 9.31 1.44 1.25
CA SER A 133 8.08 2.12 1.66
C SER A 133 8.03 3.58 1.23
N ASN A 134 6.88 4.21 1.51
CA ASN A 134 6.66 5.66 1.43
C ASN A 134 6.56 6.31 2.83
N PHE A 135 6.46 5.54 3.90
CA PHE A 135 6.47 6.02 5.29
C PHE A 135 7.02 4.94 6.24
N THR A 136 7.19 5.28 7.52
CA THR A 136 7.62 4.37 8.58
C THR A 136 6.67 4.40 9.77
N TRP A 137 6.57 3.30 10.53
CA TRP A 137 5.84 3.33 11.80
C TRP A 137 6.45 4.32 12.80
N HIS A 138 7.74 4.60 12.68
CA HIS A 138 8.40 5.62 13.49
C HIS A 138 7.73 6.99 13.33
N VAL A 139 7.53 7.48 12.08
CA VAL A 139 6.92 8.78 11.85
C VAL A 139 5.46 8.83 12.31
N ILE A 140 4.71 7.76 12.09
CA ILE A 140 3.31 7.68 12.53
C ILE A 140 3.24 7.77 14.06
N TYR A 141 4.07 7.02 14.77
CA TYR A 141 4.00 6.99 16.23
C TYR A 141 4.63 8.23 16.88
N VAL A 142 5.63 8.85 16.27
CA VAL A 142 6.11 10.18 16.70
C VAL A 142 5.00 11.23 16.52
N HIS A 143 4.26 11.19 15.42
CA HIS A 143 3.12 12.09 15.23
C HIS A 143 2.03 11.92 16.30
N LEU A 144 1.74 10.67 16.70
CA LEU A 144 0.68 10.36 17.67
C LEU A 144 1.11 10.57 19.12
N PHE A 145 2.36 10.26 19.48
CA PHE A 145 2.82 10.13 20.87
C PHE A 145 3.98 11.05 21.21
N GLY A 146 4.55 11.74 20.21
CA GLY A 146 5.79 12.48 20.36
C GLY A 146 7.04 11.60 20.38
N GLU A 147 8.20 12.23 20.58
CA GLU A 147 9.46 11.52 20.79
C GLU A 147 9.48 10.89 22.19
N THR A 148 9.65 9.58 22.25
CA THR A 148 9.61 8.78 23.48
C THR A 148 10.62 7.63 23.36
N GLU A 149 10.96 6.97 24.47
CA GLU A 149 11.79 5.76 24.46
C GLU A 149 11.21 4.68 23.51
N MET A 150 9.89 4.57 23.45
CA MET A 150 9.19 3.67 22.55
C MET A 150 9.47 3.98 21.05
N THR A 151 9.39 5.26 20.66
CA THR A 151 9.68 5.68 19.28
C THR A 151 11.17 5.60 18.97
N ASP A 152 12.04 5.78 19.96
CA ASP A 152 13.49 5.58 19.81
C ASP A 152 13.84 4.12 19.51
N TRP A 153 13.22 3.16 20.21
CA TRP A 153 13.44 1.73 19.91
C TRP A 153 12.99 1.36 18.49
N ILE A 154 11.87 1.90 18.03
CA ILE A 154 11.40 1.69 16.65
C ILE A 154 12.38 2.30 15.65
N SER A 155 12.90 3.51 15.93
CA SER A 155 13.94 4.15 15.13
C SER A 155 15.19 3.31 15.02
N GLU A 156 15.69 2.77 16.15
CA GLU A 156 16.87 1.90 16.16
C GLU A 156 16.67 0.64 15.32
N ALA A 157 15.49 0.04 15.35
CA ALA A 157 15.20 -1.12 14.51
C ALA A 157 15.27 -0.79 13.00
N TYR A 158 14.76 0.37 12.57
CA TYR A 158 14.94 0.81 11.18
C TYR A 158 16.41 1.09 10.82
N ARG A 159 17.20 1.61 11.77
CA ARG A 159 18.64 1.87 11.57
C ARG A 159 19.47 0.60 11.39
N ALA A 160 18.96 -0.55 11.82
CA ALA A 160 19.60 -1.86 11.61
C ALA A 160 19.53 -2.32 10.15
N ALA A 161 18.64 -1.76 9.32
CA ALA A 161 18.62 -2.04 7.89
C ALA A 161 19.86 -1.47 7.19
N ASP A 162 20.38 -2.17 6.16
CA ASP A 162 21.47 -1.67 5.31
C ASP A 162 21.04 -0.44 4.51
N GLY A 163 19.75 -0.33 4.16
CA GLY A 163 19.20 0.83 3.47
C GLY A 163 17.70 0.73 3.22
N ALA A 164 17.17 1.68 2.45
CA ALA A 164 15.77 1.67 2.03
C ALA A 164 15.55 2.20 0.62
N LEU A 165 14.57 1.60 -0.06
CA LEU A 165 14.02 2.05 -1.33
C LEU A 165 12.82 2.95 -1.03
N LEU A 166 12.96 4.24 -1.34
CA LEU A 166 11.95 5.25 -1.07
C LEU A 166 10.99 5.36 -2.24
N LEU A 167 9.76 4.92 -2.02
CA LEU A 167 8.68 5.06 -3.01
C LEU A 167 8.26 6.54 -3.15
N PRO A 168 7.75 6.99 -4.29
CA PRO A 168 7.26 8.36 -4.44
C PRO A 168 6.21 8.75 -3.40
N LEU A 169 5.98 10.04 -3.17
CA LEU A 169 5.06 10.56 -2.15
C LEU A 169 5.44 10.11 -0.73
N HIS A 170 6.73 9.95 -0.49
CA HIS A 170 7.25 9.51 0.80
C HIS A 170 7.39 10.66 1.79
N GLU A 171 7.29 10.33 3.06
CA GLU A 171 7.77 11.17 4.15
C GLU A 171 9.31 11.17 4.21
N PRO A 172 9.97 12.01 5.02
CA PRO A 172 11.44 12.11 5.02
C PRO A 172 12.21 10.81 5.29
N MET A 173 11.66 9.84 6.04
CA MET A 173 12.25 8.52 6.40
C MET A 173 13.73 8.56 6.82
N GLU A 174 14.11 9.57 7.63
CA GLU A 174 15.49 9.80 8.06
C GLU A 174 16.05 8.72 8.99
N VAL A 175 15.21 7.84 9.48
CA VAL A 175 15.59 6.67 10.28
C VAL A 175 16.48 5.68 9.51
N PHE A 176 16.37 5.62 8.18
CA PHE A 176 17.27 4.81 7.35
C PHE A 176 18.56 5.56 7.04
N ARG A 177 19.70 4.87 7.20
CA ARG A 177 21.04 5.44 6.97
C ARG A 177 21.33 5.65 5.49
N ASP A 178 21.02 4.66 4.68
CA ASP A 178 21.13 4.73 3.21
C ASP A 178 19.74 4.70 2.57
N ARG A 179 19.52 5.57 1.59
CA ARG A 179 18.19 5.81 1.02
C ARG A 179 18.31 6.04 -0.48
N GLN A 180 17.61 5.22 -1.25
CA GLN A 180 17.55 5.36 -2.69
C GLN A 180 16.10 5.59 -3.14
N LYS A 181 15.85 6.69 -3.85
CA LYS A 181 14.54 6.96 -4.47
C LYS A 181 14.36 6.06 -5.69
N VAL A 182 13.15 5.58 -5.86
CA VAL A 182 12.71 4.75 -6.99
C VAL A 182 11.39 5.28 -7.55
N GLY A 183 10.95 4.75 -8.68
CA GLY A 183 9.66 5.07 -9.26
C GLY A 183 8.48 4.39 -8.56
N LEU A 184 7.30 4.46 -9.17
CA LEU A 184 6.09 3.82 -8.64
C LEU A 184 6.22 2.30 -8.64
N VAL A 185 5.99 1.69 -7.47
CA VAL A 185 5.79 0.24 -7.33
C VAL A 185 4.29 -0.02 -7.33
N VAL A 186 3.81 -0.56 -8.43
CA VAL A 186 2.38 -0.74 -8.67
C VAL A 186 2.13 -1.94 -9.59
N ARG A 187 1.00 -2.62 -9.41
CA ARG A 187 0.60 -3.75 -10.27
C ARG A 187 0.23 -3.24 -11.66
N ALA A 188 0.75 -3.92 -12.69
CA ALA A 188 0.40 -3.60 -14.07
C ALA A 188 -1.10 -3.80 -14.32
N VAL A 189 -1.71 -2.93 -15.13
CA VAL A 189 -3.06 -3.13 -15.64
C VAL A 189 -3.01 -4.26 -16.68
N THR A 190 -3.85 -5.27 -16.50
CA THR A 190 -3.86 -6.51 -17.32
C THR A 190 -5.07 -6.62 -18.23
N ARG A 191 -6.17 -5.94 -17.90
CA ARG A 191 -7.42 -5.93 -18.67
C ARG A 191 -7.78 -4.53 -19.12
N ASP A 192 -8.26 -4.41 -20.35
CA ASP A 192 -8.67 -3.12 -20.90
C ASP A 192 -9.87 -2.52 -20.15
N ARG A 193 -9.89 -1.18 -20.05
CA ARG A 193 -11.00 -0.42 -19.48
C ARG A 193 -12.36 -0.84 -20.05
N SER A 194 -12.46 -1.01 -21.38
CA SER A 194 -13.70 -1.42 -22.05
C SER A 194 -14.14 -2.85 -21.70
N GLU A 195 -13.19 -3.73 -21.40
CA GLU A 195 -13.47 -5.09 -20.94
C GLU A 195 -14.13 -5.08 -19.56
N ILE A 196 -13.55 -4.38 -18.60
CA ILE A 196 -14.11 -4.28 -17.24
C ILE A 196 -15.49 -3.61 -17.27
N ARG A 197 -15.64 -2.52 -18.03
CA ARG A 197 -16.94 -1.84 -18.17
C ARG A 197 -18.02 -2.75 -18.74
N ARG A 198 -17.69 -3.55 -19.75
CA ARG A 198 -18.58 -4.53 -20.33
C ARG A 198 -18.96 -5.65 -19.34
N LEU A 199 -18.01 -6.12 -18.52
CA LEU A 199 -18.30 -7.06 -17.43
C LEU A 199 -19.31 -6.49 -16.41
N CYS A 200 -19.25 -5.17 -16.22
CA CYS A 200 -20.20 -4.43 -15.38
C CYS A 200 -21.53 -4.10 -16.05
N GLY A 201 -21.74 -4.47 -17.33
CA GLY A 201 -22.94 -4.12 -18.09
C GLY A 201 -23.00 -2.64 -18.48
N LEU A 202 -21.85 -1.95 -18.52
CA LEU A 202 -21.75 -0.53 -18.83
C LEU A 202 -21.34 -0.30 -20.28
N SER A 203 -21.89 0.78 -20.88
CA SER A 203 -21.35 1.38 -22.09
C SER A 203 -20.15 2.28 -21.78
N ASP A 204 -19.46 2.73 -22.83
CA ASP A 204 -18.34 3.66 -22.67
C ASP A 204 -18.77 5.10 -22.30
N GLU A 205 -20.06 5.42 -22.40
CA GLU A 205 -20.62 6.77 -22.24
C GLU A 205 -21.04 7.12 -20.80
N GLY A 206 -21.13 6.17 -19.89
CA GLY A 206 -21.54 6.42 -18.51
C GLY A 206 -20.38 6.76 -17.58
N LEU A 207 -20.57 7.62 -16.60
CA LEU A 207 -19.58 7.87 -15.55
C LEU A 207 -19.50 6.66 -14.60
N PHE A 208 -18.28 6.16 -14.42
CA PHE A 208 -17.97 5.04 -13.54
C PHE A 208 -17.03 5.52 -12.43
N VAL A 209 -17.51 5.52 -11.21
CA VAL A 209 -16.83 6.13 -10.06
C VAL A 209 -16.52 5.07 -9.02
N TYR A 210 -15.23 4.92 -8.68
CA TYR A 210 -14.81 4.05 -7.58
C TYR A 210 -15.00 4.76 -6.25
N LEU A 211 -15.63 4.06 -5.31
CA LEU A 211 -15.84 4.53 -3.95
C LEU A 211 -15.15 3.56 -2.98
N GLY A 212 -14.03 3.99 -2.43
CA GLY A 212 -13.20 3.22 -1.51
C GLY A 212 -12.93 3.97 -0.21
N GLY A 213 -12.82 3.26 0.91
CA GLY A 213 -12.59 3.91 2.20
C GLY A 213 -11.79 3.09 3.21
N GLY A 214 -11.42 1.87 2.84
CA GLY A 214 -10.89 0.90 3.80
C GLY A 214 -12.01 0.28 4.66
N GLN A 215 -11.71 -0.83 5.30
CA GLN A 215 -12.70 -1.60 6.08
C GLN A 215 -13.12 -0.92 7.40
N SER A 216 -12.42 0.13 7.82
CA SER A 216 -12.69 0.87 9.06
C SER A 216 -13.80 1.93 8.93
N LEU A 217 -14.23 2.28 7.72
CA LEU A 217 -15.29 3.27 7.52
C LEU A 217 -16.68 2.66 7.65
N ASP A 218 -17.57 3.37 8.37
CA ASP A 218 -18.97 3.01 8.46
C ASP A 218 -19.62 3.09 7.06
N PRO A 219 -20.29 2.03 6.56
CA PRO A 219 -21.03 2.06 5.31
C PRO A 219 -22.07 3.19 5.21
N GLY A 220 -22.60 3.68 6.34
CA GLY A 220 -23.50 4.82 6.41
C GLY A 220 -22.91 6.12 5.84
N VAL A 221 -21.59 6.28 5.91
CA VAL A 221 -20.85 7.41 5.33
C VAL A 221 -21.13 7.55 3.82
N PHE A 222 -21.32 6.42 3.13
CA PHE A 222 -21.49 6.43 1.68
C PHE A 222 -22.94 6.62 1.18
N GLN A 223 -23.92 6.70 2.07
CA GLN A 223 -25.33 6.88 1.68
C GLN A 223 -25.58 8.26 1.06
N GLY A 224 -24.98 9.30 1.62
CA GLY A 224 -25.06 10.68 1.10
C GLY A 224 -24.45 10.80 -0.29
N ILE A 225 -23.26 10.22 -0.47
CA ILE A 225 -22.56 10.19 -1.77
C ILE A 225 -23.42 9.55 -2.85
N ARG A 226 -24.09 8.43 -2.55
CA ARG A 226 -24.94 7.74 -3.50
C ARG A 226 -26.05 8.62 -4.05
N THR A 227 -26.68 9.42 -3.17
CA THR A 227 -27.73 10.35 -3.58
C THR A 227 -27.16 11.45 -4.48
N ALA A 228 -26.01 11.98 -4.11
CA ALA A 228 -25.33 13.04 -4.83
C ALA A 228 -24.81 12.56 -6.21
N LEU A 229 -24.35 11.31 -6.32
CA LEU A 229 -23.87 10.69 -7.57
C LEU A 229 -24.95 9.85 -8.28
N SER A 230 -26.22 10.22 -8.17
CA SER A 230 -27.35 9.46 -8.74
C SER A 230 -27.29 9.27 -10.27
N GLY A 231 -26.51 10.11 -10.98
CA GLY A 231 -26.24 9.98 -12.42
C GLY A 231 -25.03 9.11 -12.78
N CYS A 232 -24.32 8.57 -11.79
CA CYS A 232 -23.11 7.76 -11.99
C CYS A 232 -23.34 6.30 -11.63
N THR A 233 -22.59 5.41 -12.27
CA THR A 233 -22.47 4.05 -11.77
C THR A 233 -21.34 3.98 -10.75
N LEU A 234 -21.64 3.44 -9.57
CA LEU A 234 -20.67 3.31 -8.48
C LEU A 234 -20.03 1.92 -8.49
N LEU A 235 -18.72 1.89 -8.36
CA LEU A 235 -17.92 0.68 -8.12
C LEU A 235 -17.44 0.70 -6.67
N VAL A 236 -17.62 -0.40 -5.96
CA VAL A 236 -17.20 -0.51 -4.55
C VAL A 236 -16.38 -1.78 -4.31
N PRO A 237 -15.51 -1.81 -3.30
CA PRO A 237 -14.79 -3.03 -2.93
C PRO A 237 -15.76 -4.12 -2.43
N SER A 238 -15.30 -5.36 -2.44
CA SER A 238 -16.11 -6.55 -2.13
C SER A 238 -16.79 -6.54 -0.75
N TRP A 239 -16.16 -5.88 0.23
CA TRP A 239 -16.65 -5.80 1.61
C TRP A 239 -17.74 -4.74 1.82
N LEU A 240 -17.87 -3.74 0.92
CA LEU A 240 -18.84 -2.66 1.06
C LEU A 240 -20.17 -3.05 0.40
N ASP A 241 -21.23 -3.13 1.19
CA ASP A 241 -22.59 -3.34 0.70
C ASP A 241 -23.31 -2.00 0.53
N LEU A 242 -23.26 -1.48 -0.70
CA LEU A 242 -23.95 -0.24 -1.06
C LEU A 242 -25.03 -0.57 -2.12
N PRO A 243 -26.33 -0.42 -1.80
CA PRO A 243 -27.39 -0.78 -2.71
C PRO A 243 -27.27 -0.06 -4.06
N GLY A 244 -27.34 -0.80 -5.16
CA GLY A 244 -27.24 -0.27 -6.54
C GLY A 244 -25.81 0.02 -7.02
N ALA A 245 -24.78 -0.19 -6.20
CA ALA A 245 -23.39 -0.17 -6.64
C ALA A 245 -22.94 -1.54 -7.18
N ILE A 246 -21.99 -1.52 -8.09
CA ILE A 246 -21.32 -2.73 -8.58
C ILE A 246 -20.21 -3.07 -7.58
N ARG A 247 -20.20 -4.30 -7.09
CA ARG A 247 -19.13 -4.78 -6.20
C ARG A 247 -18.04 -5.50 -6.99
N ILE A 248 -16.80 -5.17 -6.70
CA ILE A 248 -15.66 -5.98 -7.15
C ILE A 248 -15.81 -7.37 -6.54
N PRO A 249 -15.74 -8.46 -7.32
CA PRO A 249 -15.87 -9.81 -6.77
C PRO A 249 -14.84 -10.09 -5.68
N ALA A 250 -15.23 -10.77 -4.60
CA ALA A 250 -14.32 -11.09 -3.49
C ALA A 250 -13.15 -12.02 -3.90
N SER A 251 -13.31 -12.76 -5.01
CA SER A 251 -12.27 -13.60 -5.60
C SER A 251 -11.28 -12.81 -6.47
N GLU A 252 -11.58 -11.54 -6.78
CA GLU A 252 -10.73 -10.73 -7.65
C GLU A 252 -9.42 -10.36 -6.95
N THR A 253 -8.31 -10.62 -7.61
CA THR A 253 -6.96 -10.26 -7.15
C THR A 253 -6.40 -9.06 -7.92
N GLU A 254 -6.83 -8.83 -9.15
CA GLU A 254 -6.36 -7.75 -10.02
C GLU A 254 -7.29 -6.52 -9.91
N THR A 255 -7.41 -5.98 -8.69
CA THR A 255 -8.32 -4.84 -8.41
C THR A 255 -7.90 -3.55 -9.11
N GLN A 256 -6.62 -3.39 -9.47
CA GLN A 256 -6.12 -2.25 -10.25
C GLN A 256 -6.78 -2.14 -11.64
N ASP A 257 -7.21 -3.26 -12.25
CA ASP A 257 -7.91 -3.23 -13.55
C ASP A 257 -9.29 -2.55 -13.41
N TRP A 258 -9.94 -2.77 -12.26
CA TRP A 258 -11.23 -2.16 -11.95
C TRP A 258 -11.08 -0.66 -11.67
N ILE A 259 -10.00 -0.27 -10.96
CA ILE A 259 -9.64 1.14 -10.75
C ILE A 259 -9.39 1.82 -12.10
N ALA A 260 -8.62 1.19 -12.99
CA ALA A 260 -8.31 1.70 -14.32
C ALA A 260 -9.56 1.90 -15.21
N ALA A 261 -10.64 1.15 -14.96
CA ALA A 261 -11.90 1.30 -15.67
C ALA A 261 -12.73 2.51 -15.25
N CYS A 262 -12.40 3.15 -14.13
CA CYS A 262 -13.15 4.28 -13.58
C CYS A 262 -12.82 5.62 -14.23
N ASP A 263 -13.70 6.60 -14.02
CA ASP A 263 -13.52 8.00 -14.44
C ASP A 263 -13.02 8.88 -13.29
N LEU A 264 -13.32 8.48 -12.06
CA LEU A 264 -12.94 9.16 -10.83
C LEU A 264 -12.81 8.15 -9.70
N ILE A 265 -11.88 8.40 -8.79
CA ILE A 265 -11.74 7.69 -7.53
C ILE A 265 -12.13 8.64 -6.38
N ILE A 266 -12.95 8.14 -5.48
CA ILE A 266 -13.30 8.79 -4.22
C ILE A 266 -12.85 7.85 -3.12
N SER A 267 -11.83 8.21 -2.37
CA SER A 267 -11.30 7.31 -1.33
C SER A 267 -10.54 8.04 -0.23
N LYS A 268 -10.26 7.33 0.87
CA LYS A 268 -9.19 7.74 1.76
C LYS A 268 -7.86 7.71 0.99
N PRO A 269 -6.86 8.54 1.36
CA PRO A 269 -5.54 8.44 0.79
C PRO A 269 -4.93 7.09 1.17
N GLY A 270 -4.63 6.28 0.18
CA GLY A 270 -3.91 5.03 0.35
C GLY A 270 -2.89 4.92 -0.77
N TYR A 271 -1.62 4.71 -0.43
CA TYR A 271 -0.53 4.74 -1.39
C TYR A 271 -0.82 3.88 -2.64
N SER A 272 -1.25 2.63 -2.46
CA SER A 272 -1.50 1.75 -3.61
C SER A 272 -2.67 2.19 -4.47
N THR A 273 -3.77 2.70 -3.87
CA THR A 273 -4.88 3.24 -4.63
C THR A 273 -4.46 4.46 -5.44
N ILE A 274 -3.65 5.35 -4.85
CA ILE A 274 -3.11 6.53 -5.53
C ILE A 274 -2.16 6.12 -6.66
N SER A 275 -1.26 5.17 -6.41
CA SER A 275 -0.31 4.68 -7.42
C SER A 275 -1.02 4.00 -8.60
N GLU A 276 -2.05 3.19 -8.32
CA GLU A 276 -2.89 2.56 -9.35
C GLU A 276 -3.67 3.61 -10.15
N ALA A 277 -4.17 4.66 -9.48
CA ALA A 277 -4.84 5.79 -10.13
C ALA A 277 -3.87 6.59 -11.03
N ILE A 278 -2.65 6.85 -10.55
CA ILE A 278 -1.61 7.54 -11.32
C ILE A 278 -1.27 6.73 -12.58
N GLN A 279 -1.02 5.43 -12.44
CA GLN A 279 -0.70 4.54 -13.56
C GLN A 279 -1.84 4.52 -14.59
N ALA A 280 -3.09 4.51 -14.13
CA ALA A 280 -4.27 4.43 -15.00
C ALA A 280 -4.75 5.80 -15.53
N GLY A 281 -4.19 6.91 -15.07
CA GLY A 281 -4.63 8.25 -15.44
C GLY A 281 -6.04 8.58 -14.93
N VAL A 282 -6.39 8.12 -13.72
CA VAL A 282 -7.72 8.34 -13.12
C VAL A 282 -7.62 9.41 -12.03
N PRO A 283 -8.34 10.54 -12.15
CA PRO A 283 -8.33 11.61 -11.14
C PRO A 283 -8.95 11.16 -9.81
N MET A 284 -8.60 11.89 -8.74
CA MET A 284 -8.92 11.52 -7.39
C MET A 284 -9.58 12.63 -6.59
N ALA A 285 -10.61 12.27 -5.79
CA ALA A 285 -11.15 13.05 -4.69
C ALA A 285 -10.81 12.30 -3.39
N LEU A 286 -9.94 12.88 -2.56
CA LEU A 286 -9.41 12.22 -1.37
C LEU A 286 -9.98 12.83 -0.10
N PHE A 287 -10.44 12.00 0.83
CA PHE A 287 -10.86 12.45 2.16
C PHE A 287 -9.90 11.95 3.23
N ARG A 288 -9.42 12.90 4.03
CA ARG A 288 -8.38 12.67 5.06
C ARG A 288 -8.90 11.81 6.22
N ARG A 289 -8.02 10.92 6.72
CA ARG A 289 -8.17 10.32 8.05
C ARG A 289 -7.60 11.27 9.09
N GLU A 290 -8.31 11.48 10.17
CA GLU A 290 -7.84 12.32 11.25
C GLU A 290 -6.79 11.57 12.09
N GLY A 291 -5.65 12.21 12.35
CA GLY A 291 -4.55 11.66 13.14
C GLY A 291 -3.62 10.69 12.38
N PHE A 292 -3.78 10.49 11.07
CA PHE A 292 -2.88 9.64 10.28
C PHE A 292 -2.05 10.48 9.31
N CYS A 293 -0.81 10.81 9.71
CA CYS A 293 0.01 11.82 9.02
C CYS A 293 0.47 11.42 7.60
N GLU A 294 0.46 10.14 7.23
CA GLU A 294 0.72 9.71 5.85
C GLU A 294 -0.23 10.42 4.86
N ASP A 295 -1.50 10.64 5.26
CA ASP A 295 -2.50 11.26 4.41
C ASP A 295 -2.07 12.66 3.94
N GLU A 296 -1.35 13.39 4.77
CA GLU A 296 -0.85 14.73 4.43
C GLU A 296 0.12 14.70 3.25
N TYR A 297 1.08 13.79 3.26
CA TYR A 297 2.07 13.65 2.18
C TYR A 297 1.41 13.19 0.89
N LEU A 298 0.49 12.25 0.99
CA LEU A 298 -0.21 11.69 -0.16
C LEU A 298 -1.15 12.70 -0.82
N ILE A 299 -1.97 13.41 -0.03
CA ILE A 299 -2.90 14.44 -0.53
C ILE A 299 -2.12 15.57 -1.16
N ARG A 300 -1.12 16.12 -0.44
CA ARG A 300 -0.29 17.20 -0.95
C ARG A 300 0.35 16.85 -2.29
N GLY A 301 0.94 15.66 -2.43
CA GLY A 301 1.54 15.25 -3.69
C GLY A 301 0.53 15.13 -4.83
N VAL A 302 -0.68 14.61 -4.57
CA VAL A 302 -1.76 14.54 -5.57
C VAL A 302 -2.22 15.92 -6.01
N GLU A 303 -2.31 16.88 -5.08
CA GLU A 303 -2.69 18.27 -5.37
C GLU A 303 -1.58 19.03 -6.11
N GLU A 304 -0.32 18.88 -5.72
CA GLU A 304 0.83 19.48 -6.42
C GLU A 304 0.93 18.99 -7.88
N MET A 305 0.64 17.73 -8.14
CA MET A 305 0.56 17.19 -9.51
C MET A 305 -0.69 17.67 -10.26
N GLY A 306 -1.70 18.22 -9.58
CA GLY A 306 -2.96 18.65 -10.17
C GLY A 306 -3.81 17.51 -10.74
N ILE A 307 -3.70 16.30 -10.18
CA ILE A 307 -4.42 15.09 -10.62
C ILE A 307 -5.54 14.66 -9.67
N GLY A 308 -5.75 15.42 -8.63
CA GLY A 308 -6.81 15.22 -7.65
C GLY A 308 -6.80 16.34 -6.61
N ARG A 309 -7.67 16.24 -5.65
CA ARG A 309 -7.75 17.18 -4.52
C ARG A 309 -8.33 16.55 -3.26
N GLU A 310 -8.10 17.20 -2.14
CA GLU A 310 -8.79 16.89 -0.90
C GLU A 310 -10.27 17.35 -0.98
N VAL A 311 -11.16 16.50 -0.47
CA VAL A 311 -12.57 16.82 -0.24
C VAL A 311 -12.86 16.65 1.24
N PRO A 312 -13.67 17.55 1.84
CA PRO A 312 -14.00 17.42 3.26
C PRO A 312 -14.67 16.07 3.57
N ALA A 313 -14.29 15.42 4.65
CA ALA A 313 -14.93 14.18 5.09
C ALA A 313 -16.44 14.38 5.35
N SER A 314 -16.85 15.55 5.88
CA SER A 314 -18.25 15.93 6.00
C SER A 314 -18.95 16.08 4.64
N GLY A 315 -18.25 16.58 3.63
CA GLY A 315 -18.75 16.68 2.27
C GLY A 315 -18.93 15.32 1.58
N VAL A 316 -18.15 14.33 2.00
CA VAL A 316 -18.36 12.92 1.57
C VAL A 316 -19.72 12.43 2.06
N LEU A 317 -20.16 12.88 3.24
CA LEU A 317 -21.44 12.52 3.83
C LEU A 317 -22.64 13.22 3.14
N ASP A 318 -22.52 14.50 2.85
CA ASP A 318 -23.62 15.33 2.33
C ASP A 318 -23.59 15.53 0.80
N GLY A 319 -22.48 15.12 0.15
CA GLY A 319 -22.30 15.25 -1.30
C GLY A 319 -22.12 16.68 -1.80
N SER A 320 -21.80 17.65 -0.93
CA SER A 320 -21.70 19.07 -1.31
C SER A 320 -20.62 19.34 -2.37
N TRP A 321 -19.56 18.52 -2.46
CA TRP A 321 -18.48 18.63 -3.45
C TRP A 321 -18.84 18.08 -4.84
N VAL A 322 -19.99 17.42 -5.00
CA VAL A 322 -20.40 16.82 -6.30
C VAL A 322 -20.64 17.90 -7.36
N ASN A 323 -20.92 19.15 -6.96
CA ASN A 323 -21.00 20.27 -7.90
C ASN A 323 -19.69 20.49 -8.70
N ASP A 324 -18.55 19.99 -8.18
CA ASP A 324 -17.24 20.08 -8.81
C ASP A 324 -16.84 18.79 -9.56
N LEU A 325 -17.77 17.84 -9.75
CA LEU A 325 -17.49 16.54 -10.35
C LEU A 325 -16.88 16.64 -11.74
N GLU A 326 -17.41 17.54 -12.59
CA GLU A 326 -16.89 17.76 -13.95
C GLU A 326 -15.46 18.32 -13.92
N ASP A 327 -15.18 19.23 -13.00
CA ASP A 327 -13.83 19.80 -12.81
C ASP A 327 -12.85 18.74 -12.33
N LEU A 328 -13.27 17.86 -11.42
CA LEU A 328 -12.45 16.72 -10.97
C LEU A 328 -12.12 15.76 -12.12
N ILE A 329 -13.11 15.37 -12.90
CA ILE A 329 -12.90 14.48 -14.06
C ILE A 329 -11.99 15.14 -15.10
N ALA A 330 -12.10 16.47 -15.31
CA ALA A 330 -11.27 17.23 -16.23
C ALA A 330 -9.77 17.23 -15.84
N LEU A 331 -9.41 16.89 -14.59
CA LEU A 331 -8.03 16.75 -14.15
C LEU A 331 -7.30 15.60 -14.88
N ARG A 332 -8.03 14.66 -15.50
CA ARG A 332 -7.42 13.59 -16.32
C ARG A 332 -6.40 14.08 -17.33
N LYS A 333 -6.60 15.27 -17.91
CA LYS A 333 -5.67 15.87 -18.87
C LYS A 333 -4.29 16.21 -18.27
N ARG A 334 -4.18 16.32 -16.95
CA ARG A 334 -2.94 16.69 -16.25
C ARG A 334 -1.95 15.54 -16.14
N PHE A 335 -2.40 14.28 -16.28
CA PHE A 335 -1.51 13.11 -16.15
C PHE A 335 -0.38 13.06 -17.18
N GLY A 336 -0.52 13.73 -18.31
CA GLY A 336 0.57 13.92 -19.29
C GLY A 336 1.72 14.80 -18.78
N GLU A 337 1.45 15.65 -17.80
CA GLU A 337 2.34 16.71 -17.29
C GLU A 337 3.04 16.35 -15.97
N ILE A 338 2.70 15.20 -15.33
CA ILE A 338 3.32 14.77 -14.07
C ILE A 338 4.79 14.40 -14.26
N ASP A 339 5.55 14.47 -13.17
CA ASP A 339 6.99 14.19 -13.16
C ASP A 339 7.33 12.78 -13.61
N ASP A 340 8.49 12.60 -14.21
CA ASP A 340 8.95 11.32 -14.79
C ASP A 340 9.10 10.22 -13.74
N VAL A 341 9.35 10.55 -12.46
CA VAL A 341 9.41 9.58 -11.38
C VAL A 341 8.09 8.81 -11.20
N PHE A 342 6.95 9.42 -11.51
CA PHE A 342 5.63 8.79 -11.49
C PHE A 342 5.31 8.02 -12.77
N LYS A 343 6.13 8.14 -13.81
CA LYS A 343 6.04 7.41 -15.08
C LYS A 343 7.04 6.27 -15.16
N SER A 344 8.06 6.25 -14.27
CA SER A 344 9.07 5.21 -14.26
C SER A 344 8.53 3.91 -13.67
N ASP A 345 9.10 2.80 -14.10
CA ASP A 345 8.77 1.45 -13.61
C ASP A 345 9.58 1.16 -12.35
N GLY A 346 9.12 1.68 -11.22
CA GLY A 346 9.76 1.48 -9.92
C GLY A 346 9.80 0.01 -9.51
N THR A 347 8.89 -0.81 -10.00
CA THR A 347 8.88 -2.25 -9.73
C THR A 347 10.14 -2.90 -10.32
N LYS A 348 10.47 -2.59 -11.57
CA LYS A 348 11.70 -3.07 -12.20
C LYS A 348 12.96 -2.42 -11.61
N GLU A 349 12.91 -1.14 -11.28
CA GLU A 349 14.02 -0.46 -10.61
C GLU A 349 14.37 -1.17 -9.30
N CYS A 350 13.38 -1.42 -8.42
CA CYS A 350 13.56 -2.15 -7.17
C CYS A 350 14.11 -3.57 -7.42
N SER A 351 13.52 -4.31 -8.37
CA SER A 351 13.97 -5.65 -8.71
C SER A 351 15.43 -5.68 -9.17
N ASN A 352 15.89 -4.70 -9.95
CA ASN A 352 17.28 -4.61 -10.40
C ASN A 352 18.25 -4.29 -9.25
N ILE A 353 17.86 -3.40 -8.32
CA ILE A 353 18.66 -3.11 -7.12
C ILE A 353 18.81 -4.36 -6.28
N VAL A 354 17.70 -5.04 -5.98
CA VAL A 354 17.67 -6.30 -5.21
C VAL A 354 18.52 -7.38 -5.88
N ARG A 355 18.44 -7.51 -7.21
CA ARG A 355 19.28 -8.47 -7.97
C ARG A 355 20.77 -8.19 -7.82
N GLY A 356 21.17 -6.95 -7.64
CA GLY A 356 22.57 -6.58 -7.43
C GLY A 356 23.10 -6.91 -6.03
N MET A 357 22.22 -7.26 -5.09
CA MET A 357 22.58 -7.59 -3.70
C MET A 357 22.69 -9.11 -3.43
N VAL A 358 22.18 -9.97 -4.31
CA VAL A 358 22.10 -11.43 -4.15
C VAL A 358 22.90 -12.20 -5.17
#